data_7e4ee0b223f59a2e3be42d0ba6673ea3
#
_entry.id   7e4ee0b223f59a2e3be42d0ba6673ea3
#
_cell.length_a   1.000
_cell.length_b   1.000
_cell.length_c   1.000
_cell.angle_alpha   90.00
_cell.angle_beta   90.00
_cell.angle_gamma   90.00
#
_symmetry.space_group_name_H-M   'P 1'
#
loop_
_entity.id
_entity.type
_entity.pdbx_description
1 polymer ?
#
loop_
_entity_poly.entity_id
_entity_poly.type
_entity_poly.pdbx_seq_one_letter_code
_entity_poly.pdbx_strand_id
1 'polypeptide(L)'
;MRKVFIVLLTVLMMMSCTDKPITMNLYYTGENGNARRFVEEMESSGTADAIRAEEGNLSYDYFFSKDDPETVLLIDSWASQEALDAHHATPMMKTISSLREQYDLTMRAERYYRAEEDLTDNDSKFIRE
;
A
#
# COMPACT_ATOMS: atom_id res chain seq x y z
N MET A 1 1.84 16.52 -62.73
CA MET A 1 2.56 15.81 -61.64
C MET A 1 1.70 15.87 -60.37
N ARG A 2 1.07 14.75 -60.05
CA ARG A 2 0.27 14.64 -58.83
C ARG A 2 1.20 14.28 -57.66
N LYS A 3 1.35 15.16 -56.68
CA LYS A 3 2.06 14.87 -55.43
C LYS A 3 1.11 14.08 -54.52
N VAL A 4 1.40 12.80 -54.34
CA VAL A 4 0.71 11.96 -53.36
C VAL A 4 1.32 12.25 -52.00
N PHE A 5 0.57 12.91 -51.13
CA PHE A 5 0.92 13.04 -49.72
C PHE A 5 0.52 11.74 -48.99
N ILE A 6 1.49 10.94 -48.66
CA ILE A 6 1.30 9.79 -47.78
C ILE A 6 1.26 10.36 -46.32
N VAL A 7 0.08 10.43 -45.75
CA VAL A 7 -0.10 10.72 -44.32
C VAL A 7 0.20 9.42 -43.57
N LEU A 8 1.36 9.36 -42.97
CA LEU A 8 1.74 8.26 -42.08
C LEU A 8 1.00 8.45 -40.76
N LEU A 9 -0.13 7.75 -40.62
CA LEU A 9 -0.90 7.72 -39.36
C LEU A 9 -0.17 6.81 -38.39
N THR A 10 0.69 7.38 -37.56
CA THR A 10 1.28 6.67 -36.41
C THR A 10 0.18 6.42 -35.37
N VAL A 11 -0.36 5.21 -35.39
CA VAL A 11 -1.20 4.72 -34.29
C VAL A 11 -0.30 4.51 -33.07
N LEU A 12 -0.32 5.48 -32.18
CA LEU A 12 0.28 5.33 -30.83
C LEU A 12 -0.57 4.30 -30.09
N MET A 13 -0.13 3.04 -30.10
CA MET A 13 -0.69 2.02 -29.21
C MET A 13 -0.40 2.47 -27.77
N MET A 14 -1.39 3.07 -27.12
CA MET A 14 -1.42 3.18 -25.69
C MET A 14 -1.53 1.76 -25.14
N MET A 15 -0.39 1.17 -24.74
CA MET A 15 -0.40 0.02 -23.86
C MET A 15 -1.04 0.50 -22.56
N SER A 16 -2.32 0.20 -22.39
CA SER A 16 -2.98 0.30 -21.10
C SER A 16 -2.34 -0.75 -20.21
N CYS A 17 -1.32 -0.37 -19.45
CA CYS A 17 -0.92 -1.10 -18.27
C CYS A 17 -2.13 -1.02 -17.34
N THR A 18 -2.91 -2.10 -17.22
CA THR A 18 -3.90 -2.22 -16.15
C THR A 18 -3.14 -2.41 -14.86
N ASP A 19 -2.84 -1.29 -14.21
CA ASP A 19 -2.23 -1.30 -12.89
C ASP A 19 -3.18 -2.00 -11.92
N LYS A 20 -2.70 -3.11 -11.35
CA LYS A 20 -3.49 -3.84 -10.36
C LYS A 20 -3.21 -3.26 -8.98
N PRO A 21 -4.25 -3.01 -8.18
CA PRO A 21 -4.07 -2.63 -6.79
C PRO A 21 -3.20 -3.63 -6.03
N ILE A 22 -2.31 -3.11 -5.21
CA ILE A 22 -1.36 -3.87 -4.41
C ILE A 22 -1.69 -3.65 -2.94
N THR A 23 -1.71 -4.72 -2.16
CA THR A 23 -1.80 -4.66 -0.70
C THR A 23 -0.56 -5.28 -0.08
N MET A 24 0.07 -4.53 0.79
CA MET A 24 1.16 -4.98 1.64
C MET A 24 0.62 -5.20 3.05
N ASN A 25 0.75 -6.41 3.56
CA ASN A 25 0.54 -6.70 4.98
C ASN A 25 1.90 -6.66 5.66
N LEU A 26 2.12 -5.65 6.48
CA LEU A 26 3.38 -5.42 7.19
C LEU A 26 3.18 -5.73 8.67
N TYR A 27 3.90 -6.73 9.17
CA TYR A 27 3.85 -7.14 10.56
C TYR A 27 5.06 -6.56 11.28
N TYR A 28 4.82 -5.60 12.16
CA TYR A 28 5.84 -5.01 13.03
C TYR A 28 5.80 -5.71 14.38
N THR A 29 6.92 -6.28 14.79
CA THR A 29 7.04 -6.96 16.07
C THR A 29 8.14 -6.30 16.90
N GLY A 30 7.84 -6.02 18.15
CA GLY A 30 8.75 -5.47 19.13
C GLY A 30 8.59 -6.15 20.50
N GLU A 31 9.17 -5.56 21.52
CA GLU A 31 9.04 -6.01 22.91
C GLU A 31 8.50 -4.87 23.79
N ASN A 32 7.92 -5.22 24.93
CA ASN A 32 7.48 -4.26 25.95
C ASN A 32 6.51 -3.18 25.40
N GLY A 33 5.64 -3.53 24.45
CA GLY A 33 4.67 -2.62 23.86
C GLY A 33 5.25 -1.64 22.83
N ASN A 34 6.47 -1.88 22.34
CA ASN A 34 7.15 -0.99 21.40
C ASN A 34 6.39 -0.86 20.06
N ALA A 35 5.82 -1.95 19.56
CA ALA A 35 5.03 -1.89 18.33
C ALA A 35 3.81 -0.96 18.47
N ARG A 36 3.13 -0.98 19.62
CA ARG A 36 2.01 -0.07 19.89
C ARG A 36 2.47 1.39 19.98
N ARG A 37 3.57 1.67 20.68
CA ARG A 37 4.13 3.03 20.78
C ARG A 37 4.57 3.59 19.42
N PHE A 38 5.12 2.75 18.57
CA PHE A 38 5.42 3.12 17.19
C PHE A 38 4.17 3.60 16.45
N VAL A 39 3.06 2.86 16.53
CA VAL A 39 1.79 3.25 15.91
C VAL A 39 1.27 4.57 16.49
N GLU A 40 1.29 4.70 17.83
CA GLU A 40 0.85 5.93 18.50
C GLU A 40 1.65 7.15 18.01
N GLU A 41 2.96 7.01 17.78
CA GLU A 41 3.78 8.10 17.26
C GLU A 41 3.55 8.36 15.78
N MET A 42 3.37 7.32 14.95
CA MET A 42 3.00 7.48 13.54
C MET A 42 1.68 8.25 13.37
N GLU A 43 0.69 7.99 14.24
CA GLU A 43 -0.60 8.67 14.24
C GLU A 43 -0.48 10.10 14.80
N SER A 44 0.10 10.26 15.99
CA SER A 44 0.15 11.55 16.68
C SER A 44 1.04 12.58 15.99
N SER A 45 2.09 12.16 15.29
CA SER A 45 2.94 13.03 14.47
C SER A 45 2.31 13.49 13.17
N GLY A 46 1.17 12.90 12.78
CA GLY A 46 0.53 13.14 11.48
C GLY A 46 1.20 12.43 10.30
N THR A 47 2.22 11.59 10.55
CA THR A 47 2.90 10.86 9.48
C THR A 47 1.96 9.87 8.78
N ALA A 48 1.16 9.12 9.53
CA ALA A 48 0.18 8.20 8.97
C ALA A 48 -0.89 8.93 8.12
N ASP A 49 -1.38 10.07 8.57
CA ASP A 49 -2.34 10.89 7.82
C ASP A 49 -1.73 11.47 6.54
N ALA A 50 -0.46 11.86 6.57
CA ALA A 50 0.24 12.33 5.37
C ALA A 50 0.37 11.20 4.32
N ILE A 51 0.62 9.96 4.76
CA ILE A 51 0.67 8.79 3.86
C ILE A 51 -0.72 8.50 3.27
N ARG A 52 -1.77 8.54 4.09
CA ARG A 52 -3.16 8.37 3.62
C ARG A 52 -3.57 9.40 2.59
N ALA A 53 -2.96 10.58 2.61
CA ALA A 53 -3.21 11.67 1.67
C ALA A 53 -2.38 11.57 0.37
N GLU A 54 -1.44 10.64 0.27
CA GLU A 54 -0.65 10.45 -0.95
C GLU A 54 -1.51 9.95 -2.10
N GLU A 55 -1.20 10.40 -3.32
CA GLU A 55 -1.90 9.95 -4.52
C GLU A 55 -1.72 8.45 -4.71
N GLY A 56 -2.83 7.76 -4.92
CA GLY A 56 -2.87 6.31 -5.11
C GLY A 56 -2.84 5.49 -3.82
N ASN A 57 -2.77 6.09 -2.63
CA ASN A 57 -3.01 5.35 -1.40
C ASN A 57 -4.48 4.95 -1.31
N LEU A 58 -4.75 3.67 -1.07
CA LEU A 58 -6.11 3.12 -0.93
C LEU A 58 -6.45 2.82 0.53
N SER A 59 -5.47 2.42 1.32
CA SER A 59 -5.59 2.24 2.77
C SER A 59 -4.22 2.27 3.44
N TYR A 60 -4.19 2.74 4.67
CA TYR A 60 -3.02 2.71 5.55
C TYR A 60 -3.53 2.58 6.98
N ASP A 61 -3.83 1.32 7.38
CA ASP A 61 -4.59 1.03 8.59
C ASP A 61 -3.85 0.05 9.49
N TYR A 62 -3.75 0.39 10.77
CA TYR A 62 -3.13 -0.45 11.78
C TYR A 62 -4.16 -1.33 12.49
N PHE A 63 -3.79 -2.58 12.73
CA PHE A 63 -4.58 -3.56 13.45
C PHE A 63 -3.75 -4.19 14.56
N PHE A 64 -4.35 -4.31 15.73
CA PHE A 64 -3.71 -4.94 16.87
C PHE A 64 -4.20 -6.38 17.01
N SER A 65 -3.26 -7.31 17.20
CA SER A 65 -3.63 -8.69 17.46
C SER A 65 -4.27 -8.82 18.84
N LYS A 66 -5.34 -9.61 18.92
CA LYS A 66 -5.97 -9.93 20.21
C LYS A 66 -5.08 -10.81 21.09
N ASP A 67 -4.31 -11.67 20.48
CA ASP A 67 -3.57 -12.73 21.17
C ASP A 67 -2.05 -12.46 21.23
N ASP A 68 -1.55 -11.50 20.44
CA ASP A 68 -0.14 -11.10 20.42
C ASP A 68 -0.04 -9.56 20.51
N PRO A 69 0.12 -9.02 21.73
CA PRO A 69 0.21 -7.58 21.94
C PRO A 69 1.51 -6.95 21.44
N GLU A 70 2.52 -7.75 21.13
CA GLU A 70 3.82 -7.29 20.67
C GLU A 70 3.91 -7.16 19.14
N THR A 71 2.88 -7.61 18.42
CA THR A 71 2.81 -7.52 16.97
C THR A 71 1.65 -6.63 16.52
N VAL A 72 1.94 -5.74 15.58
CA VAL A 72 0.97 -4.87 14.90
C VAL A 72 0.98 -5.19 13.41
N LEU A 73 -0.20 -5.34 12.82
CA LEU A 73 -0.38 -5.45 11.38
C LEU A 73 -0.72 -4.08 10.80
N LEU A 74 0.03 -3.65 9.81
CA LEU A 74 -0.33 -2.55 8.92
C LEU A 74 -0.83 -3.14 7.60
N ILE A 75 -2.04 -2.79 7.21
CA ILE A 75 -2.56 -3.01 5.86
C ILE A 75 -2.33 -1.73 5.06
N ASP A 76 -1.41 -1.82 4.11
CA ASP A 76 -0.95 -0.71 3.28
C ASP A 76 -1.26 -1.03 1.82
N SER A 77 -2.25 -0.33 1.23
CA SER A 77 -2.75 -0.62 -0.10
C SER A 77 -2.61 0.56 -1.05
N TRP A 78 -2.21 0.27 -2.28
CA TRP A 78 -1.91 1.24 -3.31
C TRP A 78 -2.59 0.88 -4.64
N ALA A 79 -3.01 1.88 -5.38
CA ALA A 79 -3.69 1.72 -6.67
C ALA A 79 -2.81 1.07 -7.74
N SER A 80 -1.47 1.23 -7.62
CA SER A 80 -0.51 0.73 -8.59
C SER A 80 0.89 0.55 -7.97
N GLN A 81 1.78 -0.14 -8.68
CA GLN A 81 3.19 -0.20 -8.33
C GLN A 81 3.84 1.19 -8.38
N GLU A 82 3.47 2.01 -9.37
CA GLU A 82 4.00 3.37 -9.51
C GLU A 82 3.67 4.24 -8.29
N ALA A 83 2.45 4.15 -7.77
CA ALA A 83 2.04 4.87 -6.55
C ALA A 83 2.84 4.40 -5.33
N LEU A 84 3.04 3.09 -5.18
CA LEU A 84 3.87 2.53 -4.11
C LEU A 84 5.35 2.95 -4.23
N ASP A 85 5.89 2.97 -5.45
CA ASP A 85 7.26 3.41 -5.70
C ASP A 85 7.43 4.91 -5.40
N ALA A 86 6.43 5.72 -5.74
CA ALA A 86 6.39 7.15 -5.39
C ALA A 86 6.41 7.35 -3.87
N HIS A 87 5.60 6.57 -3.12
CA HIS A 87 5.63 6.55 -1.65
C HIS A 87 7.02 6.22 -1.12
N HIS A 88 7.66 5.18 -1.63
CA HIS A 88 9.00 4.76 -1.21
C HIS A 88 10.07 5.82 -1.49
N ALA A 89 9.85 6.74 -2.43
CA ALA A 89 10.75 7.84 -2.74
C ALA A 89 10.53 9.08 -1.86
N THR A 90 9.51 9.08 -1.00
CA THR A 90 9.22 10.23 -0.12
C THR A 90 10.18 10.33 1.06
N PRO A 91 10.41 11.53 1.62
CA PRO A 91 11.17 11.70 2.86
C PRO A 91 10.55 10.99 4.07
N MET A 92 9.25 10.69 4.04
CA MET A 92 8.55 9.97 5.11
C MET A 92 9.13 8.58 5.37
N MET A 93 9.68 7.92 4.34
CA MET A 93 10.35 6.62 4.51
C MET A 93 11.52 6.68 5.48
N LYS A 94 12.26 7.80 5.52
CA LYS A 94 13.32 8.00 6.50
C LYS A 94 12.75 8.14 7.92
N THR A 95 11.65 8.85 8.08
CA THR A 95 10.96 8.98 9.37
C THR A 95 10.50 7.62 9.87
N ILE A 96 9.84 6.84 9.02
CA ILE A 96 9.37 5.50 9.35
C ILE A 96 10.54 4.59 9.76
N SER A 97 11.63 4.61 9.00
CA SER A 97 12.82 3.81 9.29
C SER A 97 13.44 4.18 10.64
N SER A 98 13.58 5.48 10.92
CA SER A 98 14.11 5.97 12.19
C SER A 98 13.23 5.58 13.37
N LEU A 99 11.91 5.62 13.22
CA LEU A 99 10.98 5.19 14.27
C LEU A 99 11.05 3.68 14.52
N ARG A 100 11.19 2.87 13.46
CA ARG A 100 11.39 1.42 13.61
C ARG A 100 12.67 1.09 14.38
N GLU A 101 13.75 1.80 14.11
CA GLU A 101 15.01 1.66 14.83
C GLU A 101 14.85 2.11 16.30
N GLN A 102 14.22 3.27 16.53
CA GLN A 102 13.97 3.80 17.87
C GLN A 102 13.20 2.82 18.76
N TYR A 103 12.22 2.13 18.20
CA TYR A 103 11.37 1.17 18.92
C TYR A 103 11.87 -0.27 18.81
N ASP A 104 13.04 -0.50 18.23
CA ASP A 104 13.64 -1.83 18.03
C ASP A 104 12.66 -2.85 17.42
N LEU A 105 12.04 -2.46 16.29
CA LEU A 105 11.05 -3.29 15.62
C LEU A 105 11.66 -4.11 14.49
N THR A 106 11.32 -5.39 14.47
CA THR A 106 11.44 -6.24 13.28
C THR A 106 10.22 -6.09 12.39
N MET A 107 10.36 -6.42 11.10
CA MET A 107 9.26 -6.35 10.15
C MET A 107 9.25 -7.58 9.23
N ARG A 108 8.07 -8.17 9.07
CA ARG A 108 7.77 -9.17 8.04
C ARG A 108 6.74 -8.60 7.07
N ALA A 109 6.89 -8.84 5.79
CA ALA A 109 5.99 -8.34 4.76
C ALA A 109 5.39 -9.47 3.92
N GLU A 110 4.13 -9.33 3.57
CA GLU A 110 3.41 -10.16 2.60
C GLU A 110 2.79 -9.25 1.55
N ARG A 111 2.81 -9.66 0.29
CA ARG A 111 2.30 -8.87 -0.83
C ARG A 111 1.17 -9.59 -1.51
N TYR A 112 0.08 -8.88 -1.74
CA TYR A 112 -1.12 -9.37 -2.39
C TYR A 112 -1.53 -8.47 -3.55
N TYR A 113 -2.13 -9.07 -4.56
CA TYR A 113 -2.78 -8.36 -5.65
C TYR A 113 -4.28 -8.60 -5.57
N ARG A 114 -5.07 -7.57 -5.85
CA ARG A 114 -6.51 -7.74 -5.95
C ARG A 114 -6.84 -8.68 -7.10
N ALA A 115 -7.71 -9.65 -6.87
CA ALA A 115 -8.23 -10.52 -7.92
C ALA A 115 -9.04 -9.72 -8.94
N GLU A 116 -9.07 -10.18 -10.19
CA GLU A 116 -9.86 -9.54 -11.26
C GLU A 116 -11.35 -9.72 -11.00
N GLU A 117 -11.75 -10.89 -10.49
CA GLU A 117 -13.10 -11.15 -10.00
C GLU A 117 -13.11 -10.95 -8.48
N ASP A 118 -14.12 -10.26 -8.00
CA ASP A 118 -14.34 -10.07 -6.58
C ASP A 118 -14.75 -11.42 -5.93
N LEU A 119 -15.87 -11.49 -5.29
CA LEU A 119 -16.35 -12.69 -4.67
C LEU A 119 -17.14 -13.54 -5.68
N THR A 120 -16.95 -14.85 -5.63
CA THR A 120 -17.78 -15.77 -6.40
C THR A 120 -19.21 -15.79 -5.86
N ASP A 121 -20.17 -16.24 -6.69
CA ASP A 121 -21.57 -16.44 -6.24
C ASP A 121 -21.66 -17.34 -5.01
N ASN A 122 -20.72 -18.27 -4.87
CA ASN A 122 -20.67 -19.17 -3.72
C ASN A 122 -20.20 -18.45 -2.45
N ASP A 123 -19.22 -17.56 -2.56
CA ASP A 123 -18.71 -16.78 -1.43
C ASP A 123 -19.75 -15.77 -0.96
N SER A 124 -20.45 -15.13 -1.90
CA SER A 124 -21.49 -14.13 -1.63
C SER A 124 -22.64 -14.64 -0.75
N LYS A 125 -22.92 -15.96 -0.77
CA LYS A 125 -23.93 -16.58 0.09
C LYS A 125 -23.65 -16.46 1.58
N PHE A 126 -22.40 -16.23 1.95
CA PHE A 126 -21.95 -16.12 3.35
C PHE A 126 -21.80 -14.68 3.82
N ILE A 127 -22.03 -13.71 2.92
CA ILE A 127 -21.97 -12.29 3.25
C ILE A 127 -23.38 -11.82 3.57
N ARG A 128 -23.50 -11.19 4.73
CA ARG A 128 -24.73 -10.55 5.18
C ARG A 128 -24.60 -9.04 4.99
N GLU A 129 -25.47 -8.46 4.18
CA GLU A 129 -25.64 -7.02 4.02
C GLU A 129 -26.45 -6.42 5.18
#